data_c4979f9d314a137a08c299f65ee0f817
#
_entry.id   c4979f9d314a137a08c299f65ee0f817
#
_cell.length_a   1.000
_cell.length_b   1.000
_cell.length_c   1.000
_cell.angle_alpha   90.00
_cell.angle_beta   90.00
_cell.angle_gamma   90.00
#
_symmetry.space_group_name_H-M   'P 1'
#
loop_
_entity.id
_entity.type
_entity.pdbx_description
1 polymer ?
#
loop_
_entity_poly.entity_id
_entity_poly.type
_entity_poly.pdbx_seq_one_letter_code
_entity_poly.pdbx_strand_id
1 'polypeptide(L)'
;MSLNLVSEQLLAANGLNHQDLFAILGQLAERRLDYGDLYFQSSYHESWVLEDRIIKDGSYNIDQGVGVRAISGEKTGFAYADQISLLALEQSAQAARTIVRENGEGKVKTLAAVAHQPLYTTLDPLQSMSREEKLDILRRVDKVAREADKRVQEVNASLTGVYELILVAATDGTLAADVRPLVRLSVSVQVEEDGKRERGASGGGGRFGYEYFLADLDGEVRADAWAKEAVRMALVNLSAVAAPAGTLPVVLGAGWPGVLLHEAVGHGLEGDFNRRGTSVFSGQIGEQVASALCTVVDDGTMMNRRGSVAIDDEGTPGQYNVLIENGVLKGYMQDKLNARLMGAAPTGNGRRES
;
A
#
# COMPACT_ATOMS: atom_id res chain seq x y z
N MET A 1 14.68 -11.03 -9.94
CA MET A 1 15.61 -10.08 -9.26
C MET A 1 15.16 -9.86 -7.82
N SER A 2 13.93 -9.48 -7.56
CA SER A 2 13.40 -9.26 -6.21
C SER A 2 13.50 -10.48 -5.28
N LEU A 3 13.17 -11.68 -5.76
CA LEU A 3 13.21 -12.90 -4.95
C LEU A 3 14.61 -13.19 -4.38
N ASN A 4 15.68 -13.06 -5.18
CA ASN A 4 17.04 -13.30 -4.70
C ASN A 4 17.45 -12.25 -3.66
N LEU A 5 17.21 -10.97 -3.93
CA LEU A 5 17.52 -9.88 -3.01
C LEU A 5 16.81 -10.07 -1.67
N VAL A 6 15.50 -10.31 -1.71
CA VAL A 6 14.69 -10.48 -0.50
C VAL A 6 15.06 -11.76 0.24
N SER A 7 15.33 -12.87 -0.46
CA SER A 7 15.80 -14.12 0.18
C SER A 7 17.13 -13.91 0.88
N GLU A 8 18.04 -13.14 0.32
CA GLU A 8 19.32 -12.80 0.96
C GLU A 8 19.11 -11.99 2.23
N GLN A 9 18.26 -10.96 2.18
CA GLN A 9 18.06 -10.05 3.32
C GLN A 9 17.14 -10.60 4.40
N LEU A 10 16.09 -11.33 4.06
CA LEU A 10 15.12 -11.84 5.06
C LEU A 10 15.41 -13.27 5.49
N LEU A 11 15.96 -14.13 4.63
CA LEU A 11 16.20 -15.52 4.96
C LEU A 11 17.67 -15.77 5.31
N ALA A 12 18.59 -15.57 4.36
CA ALA A 12 20.00 -15.93 4.55
C ALA A 12 20.64 -15.13 5.70
N ALA A 13 20.31 -13.86 5.87
CA ALA A 13 20.76 -13.04 6.99
C ALA A 13 20.32 -13.57 8.36
N ASN A 14 19.25 -14.35 8.40
CA ASN A 14 18.69 -15.00 9.60
C ASN A 14 18.98 -16.52 9.65
N GLY A 15 19.89 -17.02 8.81
CA GLY A 15 20.28 -18.43 8.78
C GLY A 15 19.22 -19.37 8.21
N LEU A 16 18.27 -18.84 7.43
CA LEU A 16 17.17 -19.56 6.79
C LEU A 16 17.37 -19.71 5.29
N ASN A 17 16.70 -20.67 4.71
CA ASN A 17 16.66 -20.90 3.27
C ASN A 17 15.28 -21.44 2.83
N HIS A 18 15.06 -21.60 1.53
CA HIS A 18 13.77 -22.07 0.99
C HIS A 18 13.39 -23.49 1.42
N GLN A 19 14.35 -24.35 1.79
CA GLN A 19 14.05 -25.70 2.29
C GLN A 19 13.44 -25.64 3.69
N ASP A 20 13.91 -24.70 4.53
CA ASP A 20 13.33 -24.46 5.85
C ASP A 20 11.88 -24.01 5.72
N LEU A 21 11.57 -23.10 4.77
CA LEU A 21 10.20 -22.68 4.52
C LEU A 21 9.30 -23.85 4.10
N PHE A 22 9.81 -24.71 3.21
CA PHE A 22 9.08 -25.91 2.78
C PHE A 22 8.82 -26.87 3.95
N ALA A 23 9.81 -27.06 4.83
CA ALA A 23 9.68 -27.89 6.02
C ALA A 23 8.61 -27.33 7.00
N ILE A 24 8.60 -26.00 7.24
CA ILE A 24 7.59 -25.36 8.10
C ILE A 24 6.19 -25.47 7.49
N LEU A 25 6.03 -25.27 6.18
CA LEU A 25 4.77 -25.52 5.49
C LEU A 25 4.34 -26.98 5.62
N GLY A 26 5.28 -27.92 5.59
CA GLY A 26 5.05 -29.34 5.86
C GLY A 26 4.49 -29.57 7.29
N GLN A 27 5.11 -28.96 8.31
CA GLN A 27 4.60 -29.03 9.69
C GLN A 27 3.20 -28.43 9.82
N LEU A 28 2.93 -27.32 9.13
CA LEU A 28 1.60 -26.71 9.10
C LEU A 28 0.56 -27.67 8.47
N ALA A 29 0.96 -28.42 7.45
CA ALA A 29 0.13 -29.36 6.71
C ALA A 29 0.05 -30.78 7.35
N GLU A 30 0.65 -31.04 8.51
CA GLU A 30 0.42 -32.28 9.29
C GLU A 30 -1.06 -32.47 9.68
N ARG A 31 -1.86 -31.43 9.59
CA ARG A 31 -3.31 -31.49 9.67
C ARG A 31 -3.92 -31.08 8.33
N ARG A 32 -5.10 -31.60 8.03
CA ARG A 32 -5.82 -31.28 6.79
C ARG A 32 -6.29 -29.83 6.81
N LEU A 33 -5.52 -28.95 6.17
CA LEU A 33 -5.87 -27.56 5.94
C LEU A 33 -6.14 -27.29 4.45
N ASP A 34 -6.90 -26.28 4.15
CA ASP A 34 -7.20 -25.88 2.76
C ASP A 34 -6.07 -25.02 2.18
N TYR A 35 -5.46 -24.19 3.01
CA TYR A 35 -4.37 -23.28 2.63
C TYR A 35 -3.56 -22.88 3.85
N GLY A 36 -2.27 -22.68 3.68
CA GLY A 36 -1.39 -22.10 4.68
C GLY A 36 -0.28 -21.31 4.04
N ASP A 37 0.14 -20.24 4.69
CA ASP A 37 1.21 -19.40 4.21
C ASP A 37 2.12 -18.88 5.35
N LEU A 38 3.33 -18.50 4.91
CA LEU A 38 4.33 -17.79 5.66
C LEU A 38 4.51 -16.44 4.99
N TYR A 39 4.36 -15.36 5.75
CA TYR A 39 4.56 -13.99 5.29
C TYR A 39 5.69 -13.35 6.08
N PHE A 40 6.74 -12.96 5.39
CA PHE A 40 7.88 -12.25 5.96
C PHE A 40 7.83 -10.81 5.53
N GLN A 41 8.14 -9.92 6.44
CA GLN A 41 8.23 -8.48 6.16
C GLN A 41 9.42 -7.88 6.90
N SER A 42 10.08 -6.92 6.25
CA SER A 42 10.97 -5.98 6.90
C SER A 42 10.74 -4.60 6.28
N SER A 43 10.44 -3.62 7.10
CA SER A 43 10.13 -2.25 6.71
C SER A 43 11.07 -1.28 7.39
N TYR A 44 11.69 -0.42 6.60
CA TYR A 44 12.54 0.68 7.04
C TYR A 44 11.82 1.97 6.75
N HIS A 45 11.59 2.77 7.80
CA HIS A 45 10.88 4.03 7.72
C HIS A 45 11.81 5.18 8.09
N GLU A 46 11.84 6.21 7.26
CA GLU A 46 12.55 7.44 7.53
C GLU A 46 11.60 8.63 7.41
N SER A 47 11.70 9.58 8.33
CA SER A 47 10.92 10.82 8.28
C SER A 47 11.77 12.01 8.72
N TRP A 48 11.60 13.12 8.02
CA TRP A 48 12.20 14.42 8.33
C TRP A 48 11.12 15.48 8.34
N VAL A 49 11.10 16.34 9.36
CA VAL A 49 10.10 17.37 9.54
C VAL A 49 10.75 18.75 9.67
N LEU A 50 10.28 19.68 8.87
CA LEU A 50 10.57 21.09 9.00
C LEU A 50 9.33 21.84 9.45
N GLU A 51 9.44 22.59 10.52
CA GLU A 51 8.43 23.52 11.02
C GLU A 51 9.03 24.93 11.11
N ASP A 52 8.43 25.83 10.39
CA ASP A 52 8.76 27.25 10.39
C ASP A 52 10.28 27.51 10.35
N ARG A 53 10.95 27.08 9.28
CA ARG A 53 12.40 27.23 9.00
C ARG A 53 13.32 26.31 9.80
N ILE A 54 12.81 25.57 10.77
CA ILE A 54 13.62 24.74 11.66
C ILE A 54 13.35 23.28 11.38
N ILE A 55 14.43 22.51 11.17
CA ILE A 55 14.33 21.05 11.19
C ILE A 55 14.06 20.61 12.63
N LYS A 56 12.85 20.13 12.89
CA LYS A 56 12.39 19.78 14.23
C LYS A 56 12.69 18.35 14.60
N ASP A 57 12.51 17.45 13.65
CA ASP A 57 12.56 16.02 13.91
C ASP A 57 13.16 15.26 12.74
N GLY A 58 13.76 14.12 13.06
CA GLY A 58 14.21 13.12 12.13
C GLY A 58 14.11 11.76 12.80
N SER A 59 13.31 10.86 12.25
CA SER A 59 13.11 9.51 12.77
C SER A 59 13.56 8.46 11.77
N TYR A 60 14.05 7.35 12.32
CA TYR A 60 14.36 6.15 11.56
C TYR A 60 13.91 4.93 12.37
N ASN A 61 13.00 4.15 11.80
CA ASN A 61 12.43 2.96 12.46
C ASN A 61 12.60 1.74 11.55
N ILE A 62 12.81 0.59 12.19
CA ILE A 62 12.87 -0.71 11.52
C ILE A 62 11.83 -1.61 12.18
N ASP A 63 10.93 -2.13 11.39
CA ASP A 63 9.96 -3.14 11.79
C ASP A 63 10.16 -4.39 10.94
N GLN A 64 10.20 -5.55 11.58
CA GLN A 64 10.36 -6.83 10.90
C GLN A 64 9.61 -7.93 11.62
N GLY A 65 9.28 -8.97 10.89
CA GLY A 65 8.65 -10.13 11.49
C GLY A 65 8.22 -11.18 10.47
N VAL A 66 7.62 -12.24 11.01
CA VAL A 66 7.01 -13.29 10.22
C VAL A 66 5.63 -13.65 10.77
N GLY A 67 4.65 -13.73 9.87
CA GLY A 67 3.32 -14.24 10.16
C GLY A 67 3.12 -15.62 9.55
N VAL A 68 2.48 -16.51 10.29
CA VAL A 68 2.09 -17.86 9.85
C VAL A 68 0.58 -17.97 9.90
N ARG A 69 -0.04 -18.34 8.78
CA ARG A 69 -1.49 -18.46 8.66
C ARG A 69 -1.89 -19.87 8.22
N ALA A 70 -2.92 -20.42 8.84
CA ALA A 70 -3.55 -21.68 8.50
C ALA A 70 -5.05 -21.48 8.28
N ILE A 71 -5.60 -21.97 7.17
CA ILE A 71 -7.01 -21.83 6.80
C ILE A 71 -7.66 -23.21 6.69
N SER A 72 -8.80 -23.38 7.38
CA SER A 72 -9.64 -24.56 7.30
C SER A 72 -11.12 -24.13 7.20
N GLY A 73 -11.75 -24.38 6.05
CA GLY A 73 -13.07 -23.82 5.73
C GLY A 73 -13.06 -22.30 5.69
N GLU A 74 -13.84 -21.70 6.56
CA GLU A 74 -13.90 -20.24 6.77
C GLU A 74 -13.02 -19.75 7.92
N LYS A 75 -12.39 -20.68 8.67
CA LYS A 75 -11.63 -20.36 9.86
C LYS A 75 -10.18 -20.09 9.50
N THR A 76 -9.62 -19.05 10.09
CA THR A 76 -8.21 -18.69 9.99
C THR A 76 -7.54 -18.76 11.34
N GLY A 77 -6.48 -19.55 11.44
CA GLY A 77 -5.50 -19.49 12.53
C GLY A 77 -4.34 -18.61 12.09
N PHE A 78 -3.92 -17.71 12.96
CA PHE A 78 -2.82 -16.79 12.69
C PHE A 78 -1.91 -16.69 13.92
N ALA A 79 -0.61 -16.71 13.70
CA ALA A 79 0.41 -16.40 14.69
C ALA A 79 1.53 -15.61 14.05
N TYR A 80 2.18 -14.76 14.81
CA TYR A 80 3.28 -13.94 14.31
C TYR A 80 4.42 -13.88 15.34
N ALA A 81 5.61 -13.51 14.86
CA ALA A 81 6.77 -13.21 15.67
C ALA A 81 7.56 -12.06 15.06
N ASP A 82 8.08 -11.18 15.90
CA ASP A 82 8.94 -10.06 15.49
C ASP A 82 10.34 -10.54 15.09
N GLN A 83 10.72 -11.73 15.55
CA GLN A 83 12.00 -12.34 15.24
C GLN A 83 11.87 -13.34 14.08
N ILE A 84 12.63 -13.12 13.02
CA ILE A 84 12.74 -14.05 11.90
C ILE A 84 13.78 -15.12 12.28
N SER A 85 13.32 -16.29 12.72
CA SER A 85 14.18 -17.44 13.07
C SER A 85 13.42 -18.74 12.86
N LEU A 86 14.14 -19.85 12.69
CA LEU A 86 13.53 -21.18 12.54
C LEU A 86 12.64 -21.54 13.72
N LEU A 87 13.11 -21.28 14.95
CA LEU A 87 12.34 -21.55 16.17
C LEU A 87 11.03 -20.75 16.23
N ALA A 88 11.07 -19.45 15.87
CA ALA A 88 9.89 -18.61 15.85
C ALA A 88 8.88 -19.09 14.80
N LEU A 89 9.35 -19.53 13.64
CA LEU A 89 8.51 -20.12 12.58
C LEU A 89 7.85 -21.43 13.05
N GLU A 90 8.59 -22.34 13.68
CA GLU A 90 8.05 -23.59 14.21
C GLU A 90 6.97 -23.35 15.27
N GLN A 91 7.22 -22.45 16.22
CA GLN A 91 6.26 -22.08 17.27
C GLN A 91 5.00 -21.43 16.67
N SER A 92 5.17 -20.52 15.72
CA SER A 92 4.05 -19.85 15.04
C SER A 92 3.23 -20.83 14.20
N ALA A 93 3.88 -21.77 13.50
CA ALA A 93 3.19 -22.80 12.74
C ALA A 93 2.40 -23.75 13.66
N GLN A 94 2.98 -24.13 14.79
CA GLN A 94 2.28 -24.93 15.79
C GLN A 94 1.05 -24.21 16.36
N ALA A 95 1.16 -22.92 16.65
CA ALA A 95 0.06 -22.11 17.13
C ALA A 95 -1.04 -21.92 16.07
N ALA A 96 -0.67 -21.52 14.85
CA ALA A 96 -1.62 -21.27 13.76
C ALA A 96 -2.42 -22.54 13.38
N ARG A 97 -1.78 -23.71 13.32
CA ARG A 97 -2.45 -24.97 12.96
C ARG A 97 -3.49 -25.45 13.99
N THR A 98 -3.53 -24.91 15.19
CA THR A 98 -4.51 -25.30 16.22
C THR A 98 -5.95 -25.04 15.80
N ILE A 99 -6.18 -24.13 14.83
CA ILE A 99 -7.50 -23.85 14.27
C ILE A 99 -8.08 -25.05 13.51
N VAL A 100 -7.21 -25.90 12.97
CA VAL A 100 -7.59 -27.07 12.18
C VAL A 100 -7.99 -28.21 13.11
N ARG A 101 -9.25 -28.58 13.11
CA ARG A 101 -9.81 -29.68 13.93
C ARG A 101 -9.83 -31.04 13.23
N GLU A 102 -9.76 -31.04 11.90
CA GLU A 102 -9.82 -32.25 11.11
C GLU A 102 -8.47 -32.99 11.17
N ASN A 103 -8.55 -34.31 11.39
CA ASN A 103 -7.39 -35.19 11.27
C ASN A 103 -7.15 -35.52 9.79
N GLY A 104 -5.89 -35.74 9.44
CA GLY A 104 -5.45 -36.08 8.09
C GLY A 104 -4.31 -35.16 7.66
N GLU A 105 -3.57 -35.59 6.67
CA GLU A 105 -2.47 -34.80 6.13
C GLU A 105 -2.97 -33.82 5.05
N GLY A 106 -2.51 -32.59 5.15
CA GLY A 106 -2.61 -31.59 4.09
C GLY A 106 -1.57 -31.86 3.00
N LYS A 107 -1.67 -31.14 1.90
CA LYS A 107 -0.69 -31.22 0.79
C LYS A 107 0.08 -29.92 0.67
N VAL A 108 1.39 -30.04 0.53
CA VAL A 108 2.27 -28.91 0.20
C VAL A 108 2.81 -29.15 -1.21
N LYS A 109 2.56 -28.21 -2.10
CA LYS A 109 3.15 -28.24 -3.44
C LYS A 109 4.58 -27.71 -3.39
N THR A 110 5.40 -28.19 -4.30
CA THR A 110 6.76 -27.66 -4.47
C THR A 110 6.73 -26.16 -4.70
N LEU A 111 7.51 -25.42 -3.94
CA LEU A 111 7.62 -23.96 -4.06
C LEU A 111 8.19 -23.59 -5.43
N ALA A 112 7.50 -22.69 -6.10
CA ALA A 112 7.90 -22.16 -7.40
C ALA A 112 7.80 -20.64 -7.41
N ALA A 113 8.83 -19.98 -7.96
CA ALA A 113 8.88 -18.54 -8.06
C ALA A 113 7.71 -18.00 -8.89
N VAL A 114 6.98 -17.05 -8.34
CA VAL A 114 5.89 -16.37 -9.04
C VAL A 114 6.46 -15.28 -9.94
N ALA A 115 6.13 -15.35 -11.22
CA ALA A 115 6.49 -14.31 -12.18
C ALA A 115 5.53 -13.13 -12.05
N HIS A 116 6.09 -11.92 -12.01
CA HIS A 116 5.31 -10.67 -11.97
C HIS A 116 5.98 -9.58 -12.81
N GLN A 117 5.26 -8.53 -13.16
CA GLN A 117 5.81 -7.38 -13.86
C GLN A 117 6.61 -6.48 -12.90
N PRO A 118 7.76 -5.94 -13.32
CA PRO A 118 8.50 -4.95 -12.56
C PRO A 118 7.79 -3.59 -12.68
N LEU A 119 7.02 -3.20 -11.67
CA LEU A 119 6.25 -1.95 -11.68
C LEU A 119 7.03 -0.74 -11.16
N TYR A 120 8.13 -0.96 -10.46
CA TYR A 120 8.96 0.07 -9.83
C TYR A 120 10.38 -0.45 -9.59
N THR A 121 11.28 0.48 -9.22
CA THR A 121 12.65 0.14 -8.85
C THR A 121 12.71 -0.73 -7.58
N THR A 122 13.75 -1.57 -7.48
CA THR A 122 14.08 -2.32 -6.26
C THR A 122 15.16 -1.65 -5.41
N LEU A 123 15.57 -0.42 -5.79
CA LEU A 123 16.57 0.33 -5.03
C LEU A 123 16.00 0.85 -3.71
N ASP A 124 16.84 0.88 -2.69
CA ASP A 124 16.50 1.46 -1.40
C ASP A 124 16.37 2.99 -1.54
N PRO A 125 15.17 3.57 -1.38
CA PRO A 125 14.98 5.00 -1.53
C PRO A 125 15.66 5.78 -0.42
N LEU A 126 15.85 5.18 0.76
CA LEU A 126 16.45 5.86 1.92
C LEU A 126 17.94 6.14 1.71
N GLN A 127 18.57 5.39 0.81
CA GLN A 127 19.97 5.58 0.42
C GLN A 127 20.15 6.34 -0.90
N SER A 128 19.06 6.75 -1.56
CA SER A 128 19.13 7.48 -2.84
C SER A 128 19.75 8.88 -2.71
N MET A 129 19.72 9.45 -1.52
CA MET A 129 20.32 10.75 -1.18
C MET A 129 20.93 10.73 0.22
N SER A 130 21.96 11.56 0.42
CA SER A 130 22.52 11.82 1.74
C SER A 130 21.51 12.56 2.64
N ARG A 131 21.73 12.51 3.94
CA ARG A 131 20.89 13.25 4.91
C ARG A 131 20.81 14.74 4.57
N GLU A 132 21.92 15.38 4.25
CA GLU A 132 21.94 16.82 3.99
C GLU A 132 21.15 17.19 2.74
N GLU A 133 21.28 16.40 1.66
CA GLU A 133 20.48 16.62 0.44
C GLU A 133 18.96 16.48 0.70
N LYS A 134 18.54 15.56 1.57
CA LYS A 134 17.14 15.43 1.98
C LYS A 134 16.66 16.66 2.75
N LEU A 135 17.46 17.16 3.68
CA LEU A 135 17.15 18.38 4.43
C LEU A 135 17.12 19.62 3.53
N ASP A 136 17.94 19.65 2.49
CA ASP A 136 17.93 20.74 1.51
C ASP A 136 16.65 20.78 0.67
N ILE A 137 15.99 19.62 0.42
CA ILE A 137 14.65 19.61 -0.18
C ILE A 137 13.65 20.34 0.72
N LEU A 138 13.66 20.10 2.02
CA LEU A 138 12.75 20.75 2.96
C LEU A 138 13.03 22.26 3.07
N ARG A 139 14.32 22.66 3.18
CA ARG A 139 14.73 24.07 3.20
C ARG A 139 14.34 24.81 1.91
N ARG A 140 14.49 24.13 0.78
CA ARG A 140 14.09 24.66 -0.53
C ARG A 140 12.59 24.92 -0.58
N VAL A 141 11.76 23.98 -0.14
CA VAL A 141 10.30 24.09 -0.07
C VAL A 141 9.87 25.27 0.81
N ASP A 142 10.44 25.40 2.02
CA ASP A 142 10.17 26.55 2.90
C ASP A 142 10.52 27.88 2.24
N LYS A 143 11.69 27.97 1.63
CA LYS A 143 12.14 29.17 0.93
C LYS A 143 11.21 29.54 -0.21
N VAL A 144 10.89 28.60 -1.12
CA VAL A 144 10.04 28.82 -2.29
C VAL A 144 8.63 29.24 -1.87
N ALA A 145 8.06 28.60 -0.85
CA ALA A 145 6.74 28.97 -0.33
C ALA A 145 6.68 30.41 0.16
N ARG A 146 7.71 30.84 0.94
CA ARG A 146 7.78 32.22 1.47
C ARG A 146 8.05 33.26 0.40
N GLU A 147 8.82 32.91 -0.63
CA GLU A 147 9.09 33.80 -1.76
C GLU A 147 7.86 33.93 -2.69
N ALA A 148 6.95 32.98 -2.69
CA ALA A 148 5.76 32.98 -3.53
C ALA A 148 4.73 34.06 -3.13
N ASP A 149 4.56 34.34 -1.82
CA ASP A 149 3.66 35.42 -1.36
C ASP A 149 4.05 35.91 0.04
N LYS A 150 4.04 37.24 0.23
CA LYS A 150 4.40 37.90 1.48
C LYS A 150 3.45 37.61 2.66
N ARG A 151 2.25 37.12 2.40
CA ARG A 151 1.26 36.73 3.41
C ARG A 151 1.56 35.38 4.06
N VAL A 152 2.52 34.62 3.55
CA VAL A 152 2.96 33.35 4.16
C VAL A 152 3.59 33.63 5.51
N GLN A 153 2.97 33.10 6.56
CA GLN A 153 3.43 33.23 7.94
C GLN A 153 4.17 31.97 8.40
N GLU A 154 3.62 30.80 8.11
CA GLU A 154 4.14 29.52 8.56
C GLU A 154 4.23 28.53 7.42
N VAL A 155 5.30 27.75 7.39
CA VAL A 155 5.49 26.64 6.46
C VAL A 155 5.88 25.39 7.24
N ASN A 156 5.11 24.33 7.05
CA ASN A 156 5.39 23.01 7.57
C ASN A 156 5.62 22.05 6.39
N ALA A 157 6.71 21.32 6.41
CA ALA A 157 7.03 20.34 5.38
C ALA A 157 7.52 19.03 6.03
N SER A 158 7.11 17.91 5.44
CA SER A 158 7.62 16.61 5.84
C SER A 158 8.06 15.80 4.63
N LEU A 159 9.19 15.12 4.78
CA LEU A 159 9.76 14.22 3.80
C LEU A 159 9.83 12.82 4.42
N THR A 160 9.15 11.85 3.83
CA THR A 160 9.12 10.48 4.34
C THR A 160 9.55 9.50 3.27
N GLY A 161 10.20 8.42 3.71
CA GLY A 161 10.58 7.31 2.86
C GLY A 161 10.34 5.98 3.54
N VAL A 162 9.98 4.98 2.75
CA VAL A 162 9.80 3.59 3.19
C VAL A 162 10.53 2.67 2.22
N TYR A 163 11.26 1.73 2.77
CA TYR A 163 11.81 0.59 2.04
C TYR A 163 11.27 -0.68 2.66
N GLU A 164 10.38 -1.36 1.95
CA GLU A 164 9.71 -2.56 2.43
C GLU A 164 10.10 -3.76 1.60
N LEU A 165 10.44 -4.84 2.28
CA LEU A 165 10.76 -6.15 1.72
C LEU A 165 9.70 -7.13 2.17
N ILE A 166 9.10 -7.87 1.24
CA ILE A 166 8.17 -8.94 1.57
C ILE A 166 8.54 -10.24 0.88
N LEU A 167 8.28 -11.37 1.55
CA LEU A 167 8.37 -12.71 0.98
C LEU A 167 7.18 -13.53 1.44
N VAL A 168 6.57 -14.24 0.51
CA VAL A 168 5.44 -15.14 0.72
C VAL A 168 5.80 -16.55 0.26
N ALA A 169 5.62 -17.54 1.14
CA ALA A 169 5.71 -18.95 0.79
C ALA A 169 4.41 -19.65 1.23
N ALA A 170 3.79 -20.45 0.37
CA ALA A 170 2.50 -21.04 0.68
C ALA A 170 2.37 -22.50 0.24
N THR A 171 1.43 -23.23 0.86
CA THR A 171 1.16 -24.64 0.62
C THR A 171 0.67 -24.95 -0.79
N ASP A 172 0.14 -23.96 -1.51
CA ASP A 172 -0.25 -24.06 -2.92
C ASP A 172 0.92 -24.02 -3.90
N GLY A 173 2.16 -23.87 -3.38
CA GLY A 173 3.40 -23.78 -4.15
C GLY A 173 3.86 -22.36 -4.44
N THR A 174 3.16 -21.35 -3.97
CA THR A 174 3.56 -19.94 -4.10
C THR A 174 4.90 -19.69 -3.41
N LEU A 175 5.85 -19.11 -4.14
CA LEU A 175 7.05 -18.46 -3.61
C LEU A 175 7.19 -17.12 -4.30
N ALA A 176 6.91 -16.04 -3.61
CA ALA A 176 6.83 -14.71 -4.17
C ALA A 176 7.54 -13.69 -3.28
N ALA A 177 8.15 -12.67 -3.87
CA ALA A 177 8.81 -11.61 -3.13
C ALA A 177 8.67 -10.28 -3.87
N ASP A 178 8.61 -9.20 -3.11
CA ASP A 178 8.55 -7.85 -3.64
C ASP A 178 9.44 -6.92 -2.82
N VAL A 179 9.92 -5.86 -3.48
CA VAL A 179 10.67 -4.76 -2.86
C VAL A 179 9.89 -3.50 -3.16
N ARG A 180 9.37 -2.86 -2.13
CA ARG A 180 8.40 -1.77 -2.25
C ARG A 180 8.97 -0.44 -1.73
N PRO A 181 9.70 0.32 -2.57
CA PRO A 181 10.09 1.68 -2.21
C PRO A 181 8.86 2.59 -2.17
N LEU A 182 8.88 3.58 -1.31
CA LEU A 182 7.85 4.62 -1.29
C LEU A 182 8.45 5.90 -0.71
N VAL A 183 8.25 7.03 -1.40
CA VAL A 183 8.65 8.35 -0.90
C VAL A 183 7.47 9.31 -0.97
N ARG A 184 7.42 10.27 -0.03
CA ARG A 184 6.41 11.30 0.01
C ARG A 184 7.00 12.63 0.51
N LEU A 185 6.63 13.72 -0.15
CA LEU A 185 6.79 15.09 0.31
C LEU A 185 5.40 15.67 0.58
N SER A 186 5.20 16.26 1.74
CA SER A 186 3.98 16.99 2.10
C SER A 186 4.37 18.40 2.52
N VAL A 187 3.60 19.40 2.04
CA VAL A 187 3.80 20.81 2.32
C VAL A 187 2.48 21.40 2.79
N SER A 188 2.49 22.10 3.91
CA SER A 188 1.36 22.88 4.43
C SER A 188 1.81 24.30 4.71
N VAL A 189 1.05 25.26 4.26
CA VAL A 189 1.34 26.68 4.39
C VAL A 189 0.19 27.39 5.07
N GLN A 190 0.50 28.27 6.03
CA GLN A 190 -0.48 29.19 6.61
C GLN A 190 -0.22 30.61 6.12
N VAL A 191 -1.24 31.26 5.64
CA VAL A 191 -1.23 32.66 5.22
C VAL A 191 -2.11 33.49 6.15
N GLU A 192 -1.78 34.79 6.27
CA GLU A 192 -2.56 35.74 7.05
C GLU A 192 -2.77 37.04 6.27
N GLU A 193 -4.00 37.56 6.28
CA GLU A 193 -4.37 38.85 5.70
C GLU A 193 -5.51 39.45 6.54
N ASP A 194 -5.36 40.68 6.99
CA ASP A 194 -6.35 41.42 7.79
C ASP A 194 -6.88 40.64 9.02
N GLY A 195 -6.00 39.86 9.67
CA GLY A 195 -6.33 39.04 10.84
C GLY A 195 -7.04 37.71 10.51
N LYS A 196 -7.36 37.42 9.25
CA LYS A 196 -7.84 36.13 8.79
C LYS A 196 -6.66 35.22 8.49
N ARG A 197 -6.70 34.00 9.01
CA ARG A 197 -5.69 32.95 8.76
C ARG A 197 -6.32 31.78 8.04
N GLU A 198 -5.65 31.34 7.02
CA GLU A 198 -6.07 30.18 6.24
C GLU A 198 -4.89 29.28 5.89
N ARG A 199 -5.19 28.02 5.63
CA ARG A 199 -4.19 27.00 5.29
C ARG A 199 -4.42 26.46 3.89
N GLY A 200 -3.31 26.11 3.25
CA GLY A 200 -3.30 25.33 2.01
C GLY A 200 -2.26 24.22 2.13
N ALA A 201 -2.49 23.12 1.45
CA ALA A 201 -1.57 21.98 1.43
C ALA A 201 -1.43 21.43 0.02
N SER A 202 -0.24 20.91 -0.25
CA SER A 202 0.08 20.20 -1.47
C SER A 202 1.15 19.15 -1.19
N GLY A 203 1.45 18.33 -2.18
CA GLY A 203 2.47 17.30 -2.08
C GLY A 203 2.07 16.03 -2.82
N GLY A 204 2.91 15.03 -2.69
CA GLY A 204 2.71 13.76 -3.34
C GLY A 204 3.91 12.85 -3.17
N GLY A 205 3.93 11.78 -3.94
CA GLY A 205 4.99 10.80 -3.90
C GLY A 205 4.64 9.59 -4.76
N GLY A 206 5.44 8.55 -4.61
CA GLY A 206 5.27 7.31 -5.34
C GLY A 206 6.42 6.36 -5.07
N ARG A 207 6.52 5.32 -5.88
CA ARG A 207 7.54 4.28 -5.74
C ARG A 207 8.82 4.67 -6.48
N PHE A 208 9.54 5.64 -5.88
CA PHE A 208 10.75 6.28 -6.39
C PHE A 208 11.80 6.40 -5.29
N GLY A 209 12.98 6.94 -5.62
CA GLY A 209 13.90 7.54 -4.66
C GLY A 209 13.57 9.02 -4.42
N TYR A 210 14.31 9.67 -3.53
CA TYR A 210 14.08 11.08 -3.17
C TYR A 210 14.41 12.07 -4.29
N GLU A 211 15.23 11.68 -5.29
CA GLU A 211 15.50 12.46 -6.50
C GLU A 211 14.23 12.82 -7.28
N TYR A 212 13.16 12.06 -7.09
CA TYR A 212 11.84 12.35 -7.67
C TYR A 212 11.34 13.76 -7.36
N PHE A 213 11.64 14.29 -6.18
CA PHE A 213 11.21 15.62 -5.77
C PHE A 213 11.99 16.75 -6.44
N LEU A 214 13.19 16.47 -6.92
CA LEU A 214 14.03 17.41 -7.67
C LEU A 214 13.87 17.30 -9.19
N ALA A 215 13.11 16.32 -9.67
CA ALA A 215 12.82 16.16 -11.09
C ALA A 215 11.89 17.24 -11.60
N ASP A 216 11.98 17.50 -12.91
CA ASP A 216 11.12 18.45 -13.62
C ASP A 216 9.64 18.00 -13.57
N LEU A 217 8.75 18.96 -13.37
CA LEU A 217 7.32 18.85 -13.49
C LEU A 217 6.81 20.06 -14.31
N ASP A 218 6.55 19.83 -15.58
CA ASP A 218 6.03 20.84 -16.51
C ASP A 218 6.89 22.13 -16.59
N GLY A 219 8.22 21.98 -16.57
CA GLY A 219 9.18 23.08 -16.65
C GLY A 219 9.61 23.68 -15.32
N GLU A 220 9.23 23.08 -14.21
CA GLU A 220 9.62 23.49 -12.85
C GLU A 220 10.05 22.29 -12.00
N VAL A 221 10.90 22.54 -10.98
CA VAL A 221 11.24 21.51 -10.00
C VAL A 221 9.99 21.11 -9.22
N ARG A 222 9.70 19.81 -9.15
CA ARG A 222 8.47 19.26 -8.54
C ARG A 222 8.21 19.76 -7.12
N ALA A 223 9.22 19.79 -6.27
CA ALA A 223 9.10 20.30 -4.90
C ALA A 223 8.69 21.77 -4.87
N ASP A 224 9.21 22.59 -5.81
CA ASP A 224 8.88 24.00 -5.93
C ASP A 224 7.43 24.20 -6.39
N ALA A 225 7.01 23.43 -7.39
CA ALA A 225 5.63 23.45 -7.88
C ALA A 225 4.64 23.11 -6.75
N TRP A 226 4.93 22.13 -5.92
CA TRP A 226 4.08 21.78 -4.77
C TRP A 226 4.09 22.83 -3.66
N ALA A 227 5.25 23.46 -3.39
CA ALA A 227 5.31 24.57 -2.45
C ALA A 227 4.43 25.74 -2.90
N LYS A 228 4.52 26.13 -4.17
CA LYS A 228 3.68 27.20 -4.77
C LYS A 228 2.21 26.83 -4.78
N GLU A 229 1.87 25.56 -5.06
CA GLU A 229 0.48 25.10 -5.04
C GLU A 229 -0.11 25.15 -3.63
N ALA A 230 0.65 24.80 -2.59
CA ALA A 230 0.21 24.94 -1.21
C ALA A 230 -0.10 26.41 -0.86
N VAL A 231 0.76 27.35 -1.30
CA VAL A 231 0.52 28.79 -1.15
C VAL A 231 -0.73 29.22 -1.91
N ARG A 232 -0.87 28.83 -3.18
CA ARG A 232 -2.04 29.13 -3.99
C ARG A 232 -3.34 28.69 -3.33
N MET A 233 -3.37 27.46 -2.78
CA MET A 233 -4.53 26.93 -2.06
C MET A 233 -4.85 27.73 -0.80
N ALA A 234 -3.84 28.11 -0.01
CA ALA A 234 -4.04 28.95 1.18
C ALA A 234 -4.63 30.34 0.81
N LEU A 235 -4.11 30.95 -0.27
CA LEU A 235 -4.61 32.25 -0.76
C LEU A 235 -6.05 32.17 -1.29
N VAL A 236 -6.41 31.09 -1.98
CA VAL A 236 -7.79 30.84 -2.43
C VAL A 236 -8.71 30.74 -1.21
N ASN A 237 -8.29 30.05 -0.15
CA ASN A 237 -9.07 29.91 1.07
C ASN A 237 -9.30 31.23 1.80
N LEU A 238 -8.39 32.21 1.71
CA LEU A 238 -8.61 33.56 2.27
C LEU A 238 -9.87 34.25 1.68
N SER A 239 -10.15 34.04 0.40
CA SER A 239 -11.32 34.59 -0.28
C SER A 239 -12.51 33.63 -0.36
N ALA A 240 -12.39 32.43 0.21
CA ALA A 240 -13.45 31.43 0.15
C ALA A 240 -14.70 31.87 0.92
N VAL A 241 -15.86 31.57 0.37
CA VAL A 241 -17.19 31.74 0.99
C VAL A 241 -17.79 30.36 1.29
N ALA A 242 -18.79 30.34 2.18
CA ALA A 242 -19.49 29.10 2.50
C ALA A 242 -20.13 28.50 1.24
N ALA A 243 -19.97 27.20 1.06
CA ALA A 243 -20.62 26.46 0.00
C ALA A 243 -22.15 26.45 0.21
N PRO A 244 -22.97 26.54 -0.85
CA PRO A 244 -24.42 26.45 -0.72
C PRO A 244 -24.81 25.07 -0.15
N ALA A 245 -25.67 25.07 0.87
CA ALA A 245 -26.25 23.84 1.41
C ALA A 245 -27.46 23.43 0.59
N GLY A 246 -27.58 22.15 0.25
CA GLY A 246 -28.73 21.60 -0.48
C GLY A 246 -28.35 20.47 -1.42
N THR A 247 -29.34 19.94 -2.12
CA THR A 247 -29.18 18.96 -3.18
C THR A 247 -29.00 19.67 -4.50
N LEU A 248 -27.85 19.49 -5.14
CA LEU A 248 -27.56 20.12 -6.42
C LEU A 248 -26.73 19.19 -7.32
N PRO A 249 -26.76 19.40 -8.65
CA PRO A 249 -25.84 18.72 -9.56
C PRO A 249 -24.40 19.07 -9.22
N VAL A 250 -23.53 18.04 -9.19
CA VAL A 250 -22.10 18.22 -8.95
C VAL A 250 -21.28 17.57 -10.06
N VAL A 251 -20.15 18.21 -10.39
CA VAL A 251 -19.12 17.64 -11.27
C VAL A 251 -17.91 17.30 -10.43
N LEU A 252 -17.54 16.02 -10.42
CA LEU A 252 -16.35 15.54 -9.75
C LEU A 252 -15.19 15.49 -10.75
N GLY A 253 -14.12 16.24 -10.47
CA GLY A 253 -12.88 16.18 -11.26
C GLY A 253 -12.07 14.92 -10.94
N ALA A 254 -10.99 14.68 -11.72
CA ALA A 254 -10.02 13.63 -11.41
C ALA A 254 -9.21 13.96 -10.15
N GLY A 255 -8.68 12.93 -9.48
CA GLY A 255 -7.84 13.06 -8.29
C GLY A 255 -8.58 12.77 -6.98
N TRP A 256 -8.62 13.71 -6.04
CA TRP A 256 -9.24 13.53 -4.72
C TRP A 256 -10.66 12.96 -4.72
N PRO A 257 -11.56 13.28 -5.66
CA PRO A 257 -12.85 12.60 -5.75
C PRO A 257 -12.79 11.09 -5.96
N GLY A 258 -11.64 10.55 -6.36
CA GLY A 258 -11.38 9.10 -6.37
C GLY A 258 -11.52 8.46 -4.99
N VAL A 259 -11.26 9.19 -3.90
CA VAL A 259 -11.51 8.72 -2.53
C VAL A 259 -13.01 8.49 -2.29
N LEU A 260 -13.87 9.37 -2.78
CA LEU A 260 -15.33 9.16 -2.71
C LEU A 260 -15.76 7.89 -3.45
N LEU A 261 -15.17 7.60 -4.62
CA LEU A 261 -15.43 6.36 -5.35
C LEU A 261 -14.93 5.14 -4.56
N HIS A 262 -13.76 5.24 -3.93
CA HIS A 262 -13.22 4.19 -3.06
C HIS A 262 -14.19 3.88 -1.90
N GLU A 263 -14.67 4.89 -1.17
CA GLU A 263 -15.60 4.72 -0.06
C GLU A 263 -17.00 4.25 -0.50
N ALA A 264 -17.54 4.86 -1.55
CA ALA A 264 -18.92 4.58 -1.97
C ALA A 264 -19.08 3.26 -2.75
N VAL A 265 -18.04 2.83 -3.45
CA VAL A 265 -18.10 1.67 -4.35
C VAL A 265 -17.01 0.65 -4.03
N GLY A 266 -15.77 1.09 -3.81
CA GLY A 266 -14.62 0.22 -3.62
C GLY A 266 -14.81 -0.77 -2.47
N HIS A 267 -15.07 -0.30 -1.26
CA HIS A 267 -15.33 -1.17 -0.10
C HIS A 267 -16.54 -2.07 -0.31
N GLY A 268 -17.58 -1.59 -1.00
CA GLY A 268 -18.75 -2.40 -1.34
C GLY A 268 -18.45 -3.56 -2.28
N LEU A 269 -17.31 -3.52 -3.00
CA LEU A 269 -16.91 -4.55 -3.97
C LEU A 269 -15.79 -5.47 -3.42
N GLU A 270 -15.45 -5.40 -2.15
CA GLU A 270 -14.55 -6.35 -1.51
C GLU A 270 -15.20 -7.75 -1.38
N GLY A 271 -14.42 -8.77 -1.66
CA GLY A 271 -14.88 -10.15 -1.74
C GLY A 271 -15.50 -10.69 -0.45
N ASP A 272 -14.97 -10.32 0.70
CA ASP A 272 -15.43 -10.80 2.00
C ASP A 272 -16.82 -10.27 2.36
N PHE A 273 -17.13 -8.99 2.12
CA PHE A 273 -18.46 -8.41 2.32
C PHE A 273 -19.49 -9.05 1.38
N ASN A 274 -19.09 -9.27 0.13
CA ASN A 274 -19.97 -9.88 -0.89
C ASN A 274 -20.23 -11.36 -0.62
N ARG A 275 -19.21 -12.11 -0.16
CA ARG A 275 -19.38 -13.51 0.25
C ARG A 275 -20.32 -13.64 1.46
N ARG A 276 -20.22 -12.74 2.41
CA ARG A 276 -21.08 -12.71 3.62
C ARG A 276 -22.49 -12.16 3.35
N GLY A 277 -22.75 -11.62 2.17
CA GLY A 277 -24.04 -11.02 1.82
C GLY A 277 -24.33 -9.70 2.53
N THR A 278 -23.29 -8.99 2.99
CA THR A 278 -23.41 -7.72 3.74
C THR A 278 -23.26 -6.47 2.88
N SER A 279 -22.80 -6.63 1.63
CA SER A 279 -22.73 -5.54 0.66
C SER A 279 -24.02 -5.41 -0.14
N VAL A 280 -24.35 -4.18 -0.55
CA VAL A 280 -25.44 -3.90 -1.50
C VAL A 280 -25.19 -4.53 -2.88
N PHE A 281 -23.95 -4.85 -3.22
CA PHE A 281 -23.56 -5.50 -4.47
C PHE A 281 -23.59 -7.02 -4.40
N SER A 282 -23.92 -7.63 -3.26
CA SER A 282 -23.87 -9.08 -3.09
C SER A 282 -24.87 -9.78 -4.03
N GLY A 283 -24.36 -10.75 -4.81
CA GLY A 283 -25.15 -11.54 -5.74
C GLY A 283 -25.58 -10.81 -7.03
N GLN A 284 -25.05 -9.60 -7.29
CA GLN A 284 -25.47 -8.78 -8.43
C GLN A 284 -24.52 -8.85 -9.65
N ILE A 285 -23.61 -9.84 -9.70
CA ILE A 285 -22.75 -10.01 -10.89
C ILE A 285 -23.66 -10.23 -12.13
N GLY A 286 -23.43 -9.43 -13.17
CA GLY A 286 -24.21 -9.40 -14.40
C GLY A 286 -25.37 -8.40 -14.40
N GLU A 287 -25.73 -7.83 -13.26
CA GLU A 287 -26.81 -6.85 -13.14
C GLU A 287 -26.32 -5.40 -13.33
N GLN A 288 -27.27 -4.54 -13.71
CA GLN A 288 -27.04 -3.10 -13.85
C GLN A 288 -27.02 -2.46 -12.46
N VAL A 289 -25.85 -2.04 -11.97
CA VAL A 289 -25.65 -1.44 -10.64
C VAL A 289 -25.31 0.04 -10.68
N ALA A 290 -25.00 0.56 -11.87
CA ALA A 290 -24.67 1.96 -12.08
C ALA A 290 -25.16 2.44 -13.44
N SER A 291 -25.02 3.75 -13.75
CA SER A 291 -25.30 4.27 -15.08
C SER A 291 -24.45 3.55 -16.14
N ALA A 292 -25.01 3.32 -17.32
CA ALA A 292 -24.28 2.78 -18.48
C ALA A 292 -23.07 3.62 -18.91
N LEU A 293 -22.97 4.87 -18.43
CA LEU A 293 -21.81 5.73 -18.63
C LEU A 293 -20.65 5.44 -17.69
N CYS A 294 -20.85 4.60 -16.67
CA CYS A 294 -19.85 4.33 -15.63
C CYS A 294 -19.11 3.02 -15.89
N THR A 295 -17.80 3.10 -15.95
CA THR A 295 -16.89 1.95 -15.87
C THR A 295 -15.94 2.16 -14.69
N VAL A 296 -15.84 1.17 -13.80
CA VAL A 296 -15.00 1.21 -12.60
C VAL A 296 -13.99 0.09 -12.67
N VAL A 297 -12.74 0.43 -12.48
CA VAL A 297 -11.61 -0.50 -12.49
C VAL A 297 -10.77 -0.35 -11.23
N ASP A 298 -10.20 -1.46 -10.75
CA ASP A 298 -9.12 -1.50 -9.80
C ASP A 298 -7.84 -1.91 -10.54
N ASP A 299 -6.86 -1.03 -10.59
CA ASP A 299 -5.63 -1.26 -11.36
C ASP A 299 -4.39 -1.22 -10.46
N GLY A 300 -3.93 -2.39 -10.03
CA GLY A 300 -2.69 -2.58 -9.29
C GLY A 300 -1.42 -2.52 -10.15
N THR A 301 -1.52 -2.34 -11.48
CA THR A 301 -0.40 -2.48 -12.42
C THR A 301 0.21 -1.18 -12.92
N MET A 302 -0.29 -0.03 -12.47
CA MET A 302 0.20 1.28 -12.88
C MET A 302 1.63 1.53 -12.40
N MET A 303 2.54 1.86 -13.32
CA MET A 303 3.96 2.08 -13.01
C MET A 303 4.15 3.17 -11.93
N ASN A 304 4.99 2.87 -10.95
CA ASN A 304 5.44 3.79 -9.91
C ASN A 304 4.34 4.45 -9.05
N ARG A 305 3.09 4.02 -9.16
CA ARG A 305 2.00 4.56 -8.32
C ARG A 305 2.09 3.99 -6.90
N ARG A 306 1.68 4.81 -5.92
CA ARG A 306 1.68 4.45 -4.50
C ARG A 306 0.86 3.16 -4.24
N GLY A 307 -0.32 3.04 -4.83
CA GLY A 307 -1.23 1.92 -4.65
C GLY A 307 -0.86 0.65 -5.43
N SER A 308 0.05 0.75 -6.41
CA SER A 308 0.44 -0.41 -7.22
C SER A 308 1.34 -1.35 -6.46
N VAL A 309 1.12 -2.66 -6.65
CA VAL A 309 1.94 -3.73 -6.07
C VAL A 309 2.24 -4.77 -7.13
N ALA A 310 3.50 -5.17 -7.24
CA ALA A 310 3.92 -6.19 -8.20
C ALA A 310 3.31 -7.55 -7.84
N ILE A 311 3.23 -7.86 -6.55
CA ILE A 311 2.43 -8.95 -5.97
C ILE A 311 1.69 -8.42 -4.75
N ASP A 312 0.53 -9.00 -4.44
CA ASP A 312 -0.16 -8.75 -3.18
C ASP A 312 0.49 -9.49 -1.98
N ASP A 313 -0.06 -9.35 -0.79
CA ASP A 313 0.52 -9.96 0.42
C ASP A 313 0.16 -11.46 0.58
N GLU A 314 -0.44 -12.05 -0.45
CA GLU A 314 -0.65 -13.49 -0.60
C GLU A 314 0.17 -14.08 -1.77
N GLY A 315 1.02 -13.25 -2.41
CA GLY A 315 1.87 -13.61 -3.53
C GLY A 315 1.14 -13.70 -4.87
N THR A 316 -0.06 -13.14 -4.98
CA THR A 316 -0.78 -13.03 -6.24
C THR A 316 -0.29 -11.80 -7.00
N PRO A 317 0.07 -11.90 -8.31
CA PRO A 317 0.45 -10.72 -9.09
C PRO A 317 -0.65 -9.66 -9.12
N GLY A 318 -0.25 -8.38 -9.06
CA GLY A 318 -1.16 -7.26 -9.26
C GLY A 318 -1.84 -7.32 -10.63
N GLN A 319 -3.11 -6.94 -10.70
CA GLN A 319 -3.94 -7.10 -11.89
C GLN A 319 -4.70 -5.81 -12.22
N TYR A 320 -5.20 -5.75 -13.45
CA TYR A 320 -6.19 -4.79 -13.92
C TYR A 320 -7.55 -5.45 -13.83
N ASN A 321 -8.34 -5.09 -12.84
CA ASN A 321 -9.63 -5.69 -12.54
C ASN A 321 -10.77 -4.78 -12.98
N VAL A 322 -11.57 -5.18 -13.95
CA VAL A 322 -12.80 -4.48 -14.31
C VAL A 322 -13.88 -4.91 -13.32
N LEU A 323 -14.29 -3.99 -12.44
CA LEU A 323 -15.29 -4.23 -11.42
C LEU A 323 -16.71 -3.94 -11.94
N ILE A 324 -16.90 -2.81 -12.62
CA ILE A 324 -18.14 -2.42 -13.28
C ILE A 324 -17.80 -1.99 -14.70
N GLU A 325 -18.50 -2.48 -15.70
CA GLU A 325 -18.32 -2.12 -17.10
C GLU A 325 -19.64 -1.65 -17.70
N ASN A 326 -19.68 -0.41 -18.19
CA ASN A 326 -20.90 0.20 -18.73
C ASN A 326 -22.11 0.06 -17.78
N GLY A 327 -21.83 0.23 -16.48
CA GLY A 327 -22.82 0.12 -15.40
C GLY A 327 -23.13 -1.29 -14.93
N VAL A 328 -22.65 -2.34 -15.61
CA VAL A 328 -22.90 -3.74 -15.26
C VAL A 328 -21.80 -4.27 -14.36
N LEU A 329 -22.14 -4.86 -13.22
CA LEU A 329 -21.21 -5.48 -12.29
C LEU A 329 -20.54 -6.72 -12.93
N LYS A 330 -19.21 -6.75 -12.94
CA LYS A 330 -18.40 -7.83 -13.53
C LYS A 330 -17.77 -8.76 -12.50
N GLY A 331 -17.39 -8.24 -11.35
CA GLY A 331 -16.69 -9.01 -10.32
C GLY A 331 -16.43 -8.23 -9.06
N TYR A 332 -15.74 -8.89 -8.13
CA TYR A 332 -15.32 -8.35 -6.83
C TYR A 332 -13.80 -8.42 -6.71
N MET A 333 -13.23 -7.61 -5.82
CA MET A 333 -11.84 -7.72 -5.40
C MET A 333 -11.68 -8.92 -4.46
N GLN A 334 -10.84 -9.88 -4.82
CA GLN A 334 -10.75 -11.18 -4.16
C GLN A 334 -9.35 -11.44 -3.59
N ASP A 335 -9.27 -11.80 -2.30
CA ASP A 335 -8.15 -12.53 -1.72
C ASP A 335 -8.26 -14.05 -2.00
N LYS A 336 -7.26 -14.85 -1.63
CA LYS A 336 -7.27 -16.29 -1.86
C LYS A 336 -8.38 -17.02 -1.08
N LEU A 337 -8.70 -16.56 0.15
CA LEU A 337 -9.74 -17.18 0.97
C LEU A 337 -11.12 -16.97 0.35
N ASN A 338 -11.47 -15.72 0.06
CA ASN A 338 -12.79 -15.37 -0.46
C ASN A 338 -12.96 -15.85 -1.91
N ALA A 339 -11.92 -15.79 -2.73
CA ALA A 339 -11.91 -16.38 -4.08
C ALA A 339 -12.24 -17.87 -4.04
N ARG A 340 -11.56 -18.64 -3.17
CA ARG A 340 -11.83 -20.07 -3.00
C ARG A 340 -13.27 -20.36 -2.58
N LEU A 341 -13.78 -19.64 -1.59
CA LEU A 341 -15.13 -19.84 -1.05
C LEU A 341 -16.25 -19.42 -2.03
N MET A 342 -15.94 -18.47 -2.90
CA MET A 342 -16.87 -18.02 -3.94
C MET A 342 -16.68 -18.72 -5.29
N GLY A 343 -15.73 -19.66 -5.42
CA GLY A 343 -15.42 -20.34 -6.68
C GLY A 343 -14.85 -19.40 -7.75
N ALA A 344 -14.17 -18.34 -7.35
CA ALA A 344 -13.55 -17.33 -8.20
C ALA A 344 -12.03 -17.44 -8.18
N ALA A 345 -11.34 -16.67 -9.03
CA ALA A 345 -9.88 -16.48 -8.96
C ALA A 345 -9.50 -15.30 -8.05
N PRO A 346 -8.33 -15.33 -7.39
CA PRO A 346 -7.80 -14.17 -6.69
C PRO A 346 -7.47 -13.05 -7.68
N THR A 347 -7.67 -11.81 -7.26
CA THR A 347 -7.54 -10.63 -8.13
C THR A 347 -6.30 -9.75 -7.81
N GLY A 348 -5.37 -10.24 -6.97
CA GLY A 348 -4.19 -9.47 -6.59
C GLY A 348 -4.49 -8.35 -5.58
N ASN A 349 -5.53 -8.53 -4.77
CA ASN A 349 -6.00 -7.57 -3.78
C ASN A 349 -5.86 -8.07 -2.34
N GLY A 350 -5.20 -9.22 -2.12
CA GLY A 350 -4.95 -9.74 -0.79
C GLY A 350 -3.95 -8.87 -0.04
N ARG A 351 -4.42 -8.00 0.87
CA ARG A 351 -3.54 -7.13 1.67
C ARG A 351 -3.62 -7.52 3.14
N ARG A 352 -2.49 -7.33 3.82
CA ARG A 352 -2.38 -7.51 5.28
C ARG A 352 -2.23 -6.15 5.94
N GLU A 353 -2.77 -6.04 7.14
CA GLU A 353 -2.45 -4.94 8.04
C GLU A 353 -1.04 -5.19 8.61
N SER A 354 -0.19 -4.16 8.60
CA SER A 354 1.19 -4.21 9.08
C SER A 354 1.26 -4.10 10.60
#